data_b4f8aa80d10ef54a581a5e16a0dc4538
#
_entry.id   b4f8aa80d10ef54a581a5e16a0dc4538
#
_cell.length_a   1.000
_cell.length_b   1.000
_cell.length_c   1.000
_cell.angle_alpha   90.00
_cell.angle_beta   90.00
_cell.angle_gamma   90.00
#
_symmetry.space_group_name_H-M   'P 1'
#
loop_
_entity.id
_entity.type
_entity.pdbx_description
1 polymer ?
#
loop_
_entity_poly.entity_id
_entity_poly.type
_entity_poly.pdbx_seq_one_letter_code
_entity_poly.pdbx_strand_id
1 'polypeptide(L)'
;IKSSAASDVYKRQDICMNPILLKPTSDVGSQVIVNGTPLKNMPAKEYFQYKKKLIPDIMQAYDKLDKAYDVIVLEGAGSPAEINLKKDDIVNMGMAELVDAPVLLVGDIDRGGVFAQLVGTIMLLEEKERKRVRGLVMNKFRGDRRILEPGIQQLYDICHIPVTGVIPYTRLDIEDEDSLSERIDTSHKSVSTLKKQLDIVVIRLPHISNFTDFNALERMDIVNLRYVDNAAMIGSPDLIIIPGSKNTIGDLKWMRYNQIEAQIIRCLRQDVLVLGICGGYQMLGDVIDDSCNAETGETIPGMGLLPVVTTFSRNKHRTRVEGIICNQSGIWSGLTGKVCGGYEIHMGESVVKTDVAFAKIRNTVDELEYMDGCVRGNVAGTYMHGIFDVQEFCDSFIEMLCKRRGISQDSTHISYDMYKQAEYDKLADVIRANMDMDYICLLYTSPSPRD
;
A
#
# COMPACT_ATOMS: atom_id res chain seq x y z
N ILE A 1 8.10 13.29 -3.55
CA ILE A 1 8.62 11.94 -3.79
C ILE A 1 7.61 10.98 -3.19
N LYS A 2 6.88 10.28 -4.04
CA LYS A 2 6.08 9.14 -3.62
C LYS A 2 6.97 7.91 -3.66
N SER A 3 7.23 7.27 -2.52
CA SER A 3 7.76 5.92 -2.56
C SER A 3 6.58 5.00 -2.83
N SER A 4 6.50 4.43 -4.01
CA SER A 4 5.65 3.26 -4.23
C SER A 4 6.28 2.05 -3.53
N ALA A 5 5.49 1.05 -3.21
CA ALA A 5 6.00 -0.24 -2.74
C ALA A 5 7.02 -0.85 -3.72
N ALA A 6 6.96 -0.43 -5.00
CA ALA A 6 7.89 -0.81 -6.05
C ALA A 6 9.31 -0.24 -5.87
N SER A 7 9.53 0.80 -5.06
CA SER A 7 10.85 1.39 -4.86
C SER A 7 11.79 0.55 -3.99
N ASP A 8 11.29 -0.51 -3.35
CA ASP A 8 12.10 -1.44 -2.57
C ASP A 8 11.87 -2.89 -3.01
N VAL A 9 12.22 -3.16 -4.24
CA VAL A 9 12.03 -4.48 -4.84
C VAL A 9 12.82 -5.55 -4.10
N TYR A 10 13.94 -5.20 -3.49
CA TYR A 10 14.88 -6.23 -3.09
C TYR A 10 15.30 -6.27 -1.64
N LYS A 11 15.13 -5.22 -0.82
CA LYS A 11 15.69 -5.35 0.53
C LYS A 11 15.29 -4.38 1.62
N ARG A 12 15.27 -3.07 1.45
CA ARG A 12 15.17 -2.18 2.60
C ARG A 12 14.61 -0.83 2.21
N GLN A 13 13.37 -0.60 2.52
CA GLN A 13 12.84 0.75 2.49
C GLN A 13 13.65 1.59 3.50
N ASP A 14 14.37 2.57 2.98
CA ASP A 14 15.00 3.60 3.80
C ASP A 14 14.10 4.83 3.79
N ILE A 15 13.98 5.48 4.93
CA ILE A 15 13.19 6.70 5.09
C ILE A 15 13.66 7.80 4.14
N CYS A 16 14.91 7.77 3.73
CA CYS A 16 15.50 8.71 2.78
C CYS A 16 14.93 8.58 1.36
N MET A 17 14.29 7.44 1.03
CA MET A 17 13.63 7.23 -0.27
C MET A 17 12.37 8.08 -0.43
N ASN A 18 11.76 8.52 0.70
CA ASN A 18 10.61 9.43 0.72
C ASN A 18 10.74 10.45 1.87
N PRO A 19 11.69 11.41 1.76
CA PRO A 19 12.00 12.30 2.87
C PRO A 19 10.86 13.24 3.25
N ILE A 20 9.97 13.57 2.31
CA ILE A 20 8.83 14.44 2.57
C ILE A 20 7.55 13.74 2.15
N LEU A 21 6.70 13.42 3.12
CA LEU A 21 5.40 12.80 2.88
C LEU A 21 4.28 13.74 3.31
N LEU A 22 3.33 13.99 2.41
CA LEU A 22 2.10 14.70 2.70
C LEU A 22 0.97 13.71 2.90
N LYS A 23 0.39 13.70 4.10
CA LYS A 23 -0.75 12.84 4.43
C LYS A 23 -2.01 13.70 4.51
N PRO A 24 -2.97 13.55 3.58
CA PRO A 24 -4.22 14.31 3.66
C PRO A 24 -4.91 14.08 5.01
N THR A 25 -5.30 15.15 5.68
CA THR A 25 -6.06 15.13 6.95
C THR A 25 -7.46 15.73 6.79
N SER A 26 -7.67 16.52 5.74
CA SER A 26 -8.93 17.13 5.36
C SER A 26 -8.87 17.55 3.89
N ASP A 27 -9.99 18.05 3.34
CA ASP A 27 -10.06 18.54 1.95
C ASP A 27 -9.07 19.68 1.64
N VAL A 28 -8.60 20.39 2.67
CA VAL A 28 -7.77 21.60 2.51
C VAL A 28 -6.43 21.56 3.25
N GLY A 29 -6.08 20.44 3.91
CA GLY A 29 -4.88 20.35 4.73
C GLY A 29 -4.26 18.97 4.74
N SER A 30 -2.95 18.94 4.99
CA SER A 30 -2.17 17.70 5.11
C SER A 30 -1.24 17.74 6.31
N GLN A 31 -1.03 16.59 6.92
CA GLN A 31 0.08 16.38 7.85
C GLN A 31 1.38 16.28 7.05
N VAL A 32 2.31 17.18 7.33
CA VAL A 32 3.65 17.16 6.74
C VAL A 32 4.54 16.25 7.60
N ILE A 33 5.14 15.25 6.99
CA ILE A 33 6.06 14.31 7.62
C ILE A 33 7.42 14.50 6.97
N VAL A 34 8.44 14.72 7.77
CA VAL A 34 9.83 14.93 7.32
C VAL A 34 10.70 13.82 7.89
N ASN A 35 11.39 13.10 7.02
CA ASN A 35 12.23 11.96 7.41
C ASN A 35 11.53 11.01 8.40
N GLY A 36 10.23 10.69 8.12
CA GLY A 36 9.38 9.82 8.91
C GLY A 36 8.81 10.42 10.19
N THR A 37 9.21 11.65 10.56
CA THR A 37 8.71 12.31 11.77
C THR A 37 7.63 13.32 11.39
N PRO A 38 6.43 13.26 11.99
CA PRO A 38 5.40 14.28 11.77
C PRO A 38 5.90 15.66 12.24
N LEU A 39 5.88 16.63 11.34
CA LEU A 39 6.26 17.99 11.65
C LEU A 39 5.06 18.77 12.21
N LYS A 40 4.02 18.94 11.40
CA LYS A 40 2.73 19.53 11.79
C LYS A 40 1.68 19.36 10.69
N ASN A 41 0.42 19.63 11.03
CA ASN A 41 -0.64 19.79 10.04
C ASN A 41 -0.57 21.17 9.42
N MET A 42 -0.60 21.27 8.09
CA MET A 42 -0.53 22.51 7.35
C MET A 42 -1.65 22.58 6.30
N PRO A 43 -2.36 23.71 6.20
CA PRO A 43 -3.15 24.00 5.01
C PRO A 43 -2.26 24.07 3.78
N ALA A 44 -2.80 23.74 2.61
CA ALA A 44 -2.03 23.73 1.36
C ALA A 44 -1.28 25.04 1.11
N LYS A 45 -1.93 26.21 1.34
CA LYS A 45 -1.31 27.53 1.17
C LYS A 45 -0.08 27.74 2.06
N GLU A 46 -0.12 27.26 3.30
CA GLU A 46 1.00 27.34 4.24
C GLU A 46 2.15 26.44 3.81
N TYR A 47 1.82 25.20 3.39
CA TYR A 47 2.81 24.26 2.89
C TYR A 47 3.55 24.79 1.66
N PHE A 48 2.86 25.44 0.71
CA PHE A 48 3.50 26.05 -0.46
C PHE A 48 4.54 27.11 -0.09
N GLN A 49 4.33 27.86 0.99
CA GLN A 49 5.30 28.83 1.49
C GLN A 49 6.45 28.16 2.27
N TYR A 50 6.16 27.01 2.89
CA TYR A 50 7.11 26.32 3.76
C TYR A 50 8.03 25.36 3.02
N LYS A 51 7.59 24.72 1.93
CA LYS A 51 8.26 23.59 1.27
C LYS A 51 9.73 23.86 0.89
N LYS A 52 10.11 25.10 0.54
CA LYS A 52 11.52 25.45 0.27
C LYS A 52 12.45 25.26 1.46
N LYS A 53 11.93 25.41 2.68
CA LYS A 53 12.70 25.19 3.90
C LYS A 53 13.07 23.73 4.11
N LEU A 54 12.42 22.82 3.38
CA LEU A 54 12.65 21.39 3.43
C LEU A 54 13.76 20.92 2.47
N ILE A 55 14.28 21.81 1.62
CA ILE A 55 15.36 21.47 0.68
C ILE A 55 16.60 20.89 1.39
N PRO A 56 17.07 21.43 2.52
CA PRO A 56 18.19 20.82 3.24
C PRO A 56 17.91 19.37 3.69
N ASP A 57 16.71 19.09 4.17
CA ASP A 57 16.30 17.72 4.60
C ASP A 57 16.27 16.77 3.40
N ILE A 58 15.74 17.24 2.25
CA ILE A 58 15.70 16.47 1.00
C ILE A 58 17.13 16.17 0.53
N MET A 59 18.01 17.17 0.52
CA MET A 59 19.40 16.98 0.07
C MET A 59 20.19 16.07 1.02
N GLN A 60 19.98 16.16 2.32
CA GLN A 60 20.58 15.23 3.27
C GLN A 60 20.16 13.78 3.01
N ALA A 61 18.87 13.56 2.71
CA ALA A 61 18.37 12.23 2.35
C ALA A 61 18.97 11.75 1.02
N TYR A 62 19.05 12.64 0.02
CA TYR A 62 19.65 12.33 -1.28
C TYR A 62 21.14 11.97 -1.12
N ASP A 63 21.93 12.77 -0.40
CA ASP A 63 23.36 12.54 -0.18
C ASP A 63 23.64 11.20 0.53
N LYS A 64 22.72 10.75 1.40
CA LYS A 64 22.82 9.45 2.04
C LYS A 64 22.62 8.31 1.04
N LEU A 65 21.63 8.45 0.15
CA LEU A 65 21.36 7.46 -0.90
C LEU A 65 22.49 7.46 -1.95
N ASP A 66 23.00 8.62 -2.34
CA ASP A 66 24.09 8.78 -3.29
C ASP A 66 25.39 8.09 -2.86
N LYS A 67 25.65 8.07 -1.54
CA LYS A 67 26.78 7.34 -0.97
C LYS A 67 26.58 5.83 -0.89
N ALA A 68 25.31 5.37 -0.95
CA ALA A 68 24.96 3.98 -0.74
C ALA A 68 24.68 3.22 -2.05
N TYR A 69 24.36 3.92 -3.14
CA TYR A 69 23.91 3.33 -4.40
C TYR A 69 24.61 3.94 -5.60
N ASP A 70 24.92 3.11 -6.60
CA ASP A 70 25.56 3.54 -7.86
C ASP A 70 24.58 4.29 -8.78
N VAL A 71 23.29 4.05 -8.67
CA VAL A 71 22.23 4.67 -9.48
C VAL A 71 21.04 5.03 -8.60
N ILE A 72 20.57 6.28 -8.73
CA ILE A 72 19.37 6.77 -8.08
C ILE A 72 18.32 7.10 -9.14
N VAL A 73 17.14 6.51 -9.03
CA VAL A 73 15.99 6.84 -9.88
C VAL A 73 15.02 7.71 -9.08
N LEU A 74 14.75 8.92 -9.60
CA LEU A 74 13.83 9.87 -8.99
C LEU A 74 12.50 9.83 -9.71
N GLU A 75 11.42 9.62 -8.96
CA GLU A 75 10.07 9.70 -9.48
C GLU A 75 9.42 11.03 -9.11
N GLY A 76 8.88 11.73 -10.10
CA GLY A 76 8.10 12.95 -9.89
C GLY A 76 6.70 12.66 -9.35
N ALA A 77 6.03 13.70 -8.86
CA ALA A 77 4.64 13.62 -8.42
C ALA A 77 3.76 14.59 -9.21
N GLY A 78 2.65 14.08 -9.75
CA GLY A 78 1.79 14.84 -10.65
C GLY A 78 2.46 15.14 -11.99
N SER A 79 2.19 16.31 -12.57
CA SER A 79 2.74 16.72 -13.86
C SER A 79 3.76 17.85 -13.70
N PRO A 80 4.90 17.83 -14.40
CA PRO A 80 5.82 18.96 -14.43
C PRO A 80 5.25 20.19 -15.17
N ALA A 81 4.12 20.03 -15.86
CA ALA A 81 3.42 21.07 -16.61
C ALA A 81 2.35 21.82 -15.80
N GLU A 82 2.23 21.55 -14.51
CA GLU A 82 1.32 22.28 -13.60
C GLU A 82 1.82 23.69 -13.36
N ILE A 83 1.60 24.58 -14.34
CA ILE A 83 2.14 25.96 -14.38
C ILE A 83 1.73 26.81 -13.18
N ASN A 84 0.57 26.56 -12.61
CA ASN A 84 0.05 27.22 -11.39
C ASN A 84 0.79 26.78 -10.11
N LEU A 85 1.43 25.60 -10.10
CA LEU A 85 2.17 25.04 -8.97
C LEU A 85 3.68 25.04 -9.19
N LYS A 86 4.14 25.48 -10.36
CA LYS A 86 5.54 25.42 -10.80
C LYS A 86 6.46 26.27 -9.95
N LYS A 87 5.98 27.42 -9.46
CA LYS A 87 6.78 28.28 -8.58
C LYS A 87 7.14 27.51 -7.32
N ASP A 88 8.43 27.43 -7.07
CA ASP A 88 8.99 26.72 -5.90
C ASP A 88 8.82 25.19 -5.95
N ASP A 89 8.86 24.60 -7.15
CA ASP A 89 8.87 23.16 -7.33
C ASP A 89 10.10 22.52 -6.66
N ILE A 90 9.88 21.51 -5.84
CA ILE A 90 10.92 20.70 -5.16
C ILE A 90 10.76 19.20 -5.47
N VAL A 91 9.90 18.84 -6.42
CA VAL A 91 9.51 17.44 -6.68
C VAL A 91 9.87 17.00 -8.08
N ASN A 92 9.43 17.74 -9.10
CA ASN A 92 9.63 17.41 -10.52
C ASN A 92 10.93 18.05 -11.06
N MET A 93 10.79 19.07 -11.90
CA MET A 93 11.95 19.73 -12.51
C MET A 93 12.84 20.45 -11.48
N GLY A 94 12.25 20.92 -10.37
CA GLY A 94 13.01 21.52 -9.27
C GLY A 94 13.95 20.52 -8.60
N MET A 95 13.52 19.28 -8.36
CA MET A 95 14.40 18.24 -7.84
C MET A 95 15.47 17.84 -8.86
N ALA A 96 15.08 17.69 -10.13
CA ALA A 96 16.03 17.41 -11.20
C ALA A 96 17.12 18.49 -11.34
N GLU A 97 16.77 19.76 -11.10
CA GLU A 97 17.72 20.88 -11.08
C GLU A 97 18.67 20.82 -9.88
N LEU A 98 18.16 20.48 -8.69
CA LEU A 98 18.94 20.39 -7.45
C LEU A 98 20.06 19.35 -7.53
N VAL A 99 19.79 18.21 -8.19
CA VAL A 99 20.75 17.09 -8.28
C VAL A 99 21.37 16.93 -9.67
N ASP A 100 21.10 17.87 -10.57
CA ASP A 100 21.58 17.87 -11.97
C ASP A 100 21.19 16.60 -12.77
N ALA A 101 20.02 16.06 -12.50
CA ALA A 101 19.56 14.82 -13.13
C ALA A 101 19.04 15.03 -14.56
N PRO A 102 19.35 14.13 -15.50
CA PRO A 102 18.63 14.03 -16.78
C PRO A 102 17.20 13.53 -16.52
N VAL A 103 16.28 13.93 -17.39
CA VAL A 103 14.85 13.64 -17.24
C VAL A 103 14.36 12.80 -18.41
N LEU A 104 13.65 11.72 -18.12
CA LEU A 104 12.82 10.99 -19.07
C LEU A 104 11.36 11.38 -18.82
N LEU A 105 10.71 11.98 -19.83
CA LEU A 105 9.31 12.36 -19.74
C LEU A 105 8.43 11.21 -20.21
N VAL A 106 7.59 10.70 -19.32
CA VAL A 106 6.71 9.55 -19.58
C VAL A 106 5.28 10.02 -19.83
N GLY A 107 4.68 9.61 -20.93
CA GLY A 107 3.28 9.85 -21.26
C GLY A 107 2.46 8.54 -21.32
N ASP A 108 1.24 8.56 -20.80
CA ASP A 108 0.30 7.44 -20.84
C ASP A 108 -0.53 7.50 -22.14
N ILE A 109 -0.31 6.54 -23.06
CA ILE A 109 -1.01 6.49 -24.36
C ILE A 109 -2.41 5.87 -24.26
N ASP A 110 -2.68 5.07 -23.22
CA ASP A 110 -3.95 4.33 -23.09
C ASP A 110 -5.15 5.27 -22.93
N ARG A 111 -4.93 6.46 -22.36
CA ARG A 111 -5.96 7.51 -22.21
C ARG A 111 -6.21 8.34 -23.46
N GLY A 112 -5.40 8.16 -24.51
CA GLY A 112 -5.40 8.99 -25.70
C GLY A 112 -4.71 10.34 -25.53
N GLY A 113 -4.35 10.99 -26.65
CA GLY A 113 -3.76 12.32 -26.65
C GLY A 113 -2.31 12.41 -26.21
N VAL A 114 -1.56 11.32 -26.14
CA VAL A 114 -0.18 11.28 -25.63
C VAL A 114 0.76 12.24 -26.36
N PHE A 115 0.62 12.39 -27.68
CA PHE A 115 1.42 13.35 -28.47
C PHE A 115 1.21 14.78 -27.97
N ALA A 116 -0.06 15.18 -27.79
CA ALA A 116 -0.38 16.51 -27.29
C ALA A 116 0.12 16.70 -25.84
N GLN A 117 0.02 15.68 -24.99
CA GLN A 117 0.53 15.73 -23.62
C GLN A 117 2.04 15.92 -23.59
N LEU A 118 2.79 15.15 -24.37
CA LEU A 118 4.25 15.26 -24.43
C LEU A 118 4.68 16.61 -25.00
N VAL A 119 4.15 17.01 -26.16
CA VAL A 119 4.46 18.31 -26.79
C VAL A 119 4.06 19.45 -25.87
N GLY A 120 2.84 19.45 -25.33
CA GLY A 120 2.33 20.48 -24.43
C GLY A 120 3.19 20.60 -23.17
N THR A 121 3.59 19.50 -22.57
CA THR A 121 4.51 19.51 -21.43
C THR A 121 5.82 20.16 -21.76
N ILE A 122 6.48 19.76 -22.87
CA ILE A 122 7.76 20.32 -23.31
C ILE A 122 7.63 21.83 -23.59
N MET A 123 6.53 22.26 -24.19
CA MET A 123 6.29 23.68 -24.49
C MET A 123 6.09 24.55 -23.25
N LEU A 124 5.50 23.97 -22.17
CA LEU A 124 5.27 24.66 -20.90
C LEU A 124 6.49 24.69 -19.97
N LEU A 125 7.50 23.87 -20.23
CA LEU A 125 8.76 23.90 -19.50
C LEU A 125 9.60 25.13 -19.88
N GLU A 126 10.32 25.69 -18.91
CA GLU A 126 11.33 26.70 -19.16
C GLU A 126 12.52 26.14 -19.97
N GLU A 127 13.27 26.99 -20.64
CA GLU A 127 14.37 26.55 -21.49
C GLU A 127 15.41 25.70 -20.74
N LYS A 128 15.75 26.09 -19.52
CA LYS A 128 16.70 25.34 -18.66
C LYS A 128 16.15 23.96 -18.27
N GLU A 129 14.85 23.86 -18.02
CA GLU A 129 14.18 22.60 -17.67
C GLU A 129 14.06 21.70 -18.90
N ARG A 130 13.69 22.28 -20.03
CA ARG A 130 13.56 21.57 -21.31
C ARG A 130 14.89 20.92 -21.72
N LYS A 131 16.02 21.59 -21.48
CA LYS A 131 17.35 21.04 -21.76
C LYS A 131 17.68 19.81 -20.92
N ARG A 132 17.02 19.60 -19.76
CA ARG A 132 17.18 18.41 -18.93
C ARG A 132 16.39 17.21 -19.47
N VAL A 133 15.33 17.44 -20.26
CA VAL A 133 14.57 16.34 -20.84
C VAL A 133 15.38 15.72 -21.98
N ARG A 134 15.85 14.51 -21.75
CA ARG A 134 16.74 13.79 -22.65
C ARG A 134 16.03 12.69 -23.44
N GLY A 135 14.84 12.27 -23.01
CA GLY A 135 14.08 11.25 -23.70
C GLY A 135 12.60 11.33 -23.40
N LEU A 136 11.79 10.85 -24.36
CA LEU A 136 10.36 10.70 -24.23
C LEU A 136 10.03 9.20 -24.16
N VAL A 137 9.07 8.84 -23.34
CA VAL A 137 8.61 7.45 -23.22
C VAL A 137 7.11 7.41 -23.34
N MET A 138 6.60 6.53 -24.20
CA MET A 138 5.17 6.24 -24.31
C MET A 138 4.84 4.97 -23.56
N ASN A 139 4.05 5.07 -22.51
CA ASN A 139 3.69 3.94 -21.65
C ASN A 139 2.29 3.41 -21.97
N LYS A 140 2.07 2.13 -21.70
CA LYS A 140 0.80 1.40 -21.87
C LYS A 140 0.33 1.33 -23.32
N PHE A 141 1.24 1.19 -24.26
CA PHE A 141 0.91 1.09 -25.68
C PHE A 141 0.14 -0.21 -25.97
N ARG A 142 -0.93 -0.07 -26.78
CA ARG A 142 -1.71 -1.20 -27.31
C ARG A 142 -1.77 -1.10 -28.84
N GLY A 143 -1.48 -2.16 -29.52
CA GLY A 143 -1.58 -2.24 -30.97
C GLY A 143 -0.28 -2.50 -31.70
N ASP A 144 -0.25 -2.20 -33.00
CA ASP A 144 0.92 -2.40 -33.86
C ASP A 144 1.84 -1.16 -33.81
N ARG A 145 3.06 -1.36 -33.31
CA ARG A 145 4.08 -0.31 -33.22
C ARG A 145 4.40 0.35 -34.57
N ARG A 146 4.29 -0.39 -35.68
CA ARG A 146 4.53 0.16 -37.02
C ARG A 146 3.59 1.31 -37.38
N ILE A 147 2.37 1.32 -36.83
CA ILE A 147 1.40 2.42 -37.03
C ILE A 147 1.85 3.66 -36.22
N LEU A 148 2.56 3.48 -35.13
CA LEU A 148 3.03 4.57 -34.28
C LEU A 148 4.29 5.26 -34.82
N GLU A 149 5.15 4.55 -35.54
CA GLU A 149 6.46 5.05 -36.04
C GLU A 149 6.40 6.41 -36.75
N PRO A 150 5.47 6.68 -37.71
CA PRO A 150 5.36 7.99 -38.34
C PRO A 150 5.07 9.11 -37.33
N GLY A 151 4.27 8.82 -36.30
CA GLY A 151 3.96 9.77 -35.23
C GLY A 151 5.17 10.04 -34.32
N ILE A 152 6.00 9.02 -34.06
CA ILE A 152 7.26 9.16 -33.33
C ILE A 152 8.21 10.10 -34.05
N GLN A 153 8.35 9.94 -35.38
CA GLN A 153 9.18 10.81 -36.18
C GLN A 153 8.66 12.27 -36.15
N GLN A 154 7.36 12.49 -36.31
CA GLN A 154 6.76 13.82 -36.22
C GLN A 154 6.97 14.44 -34.82
N LEU A 155 6.88 13.65 -33.76
CA LEU A 155 7.14 14.10 -32.39
C LEU A 155 8.61 14.58 -32.24
N TYR A 156 9.55 13.81 -32.79
CA TYR A 156 10.94 14.20 -32.81
C TYR A 156 11.19 15.49 -33.59
N ASP A 157 10.56 15.66 -34.77
CA ASP A 157 10.66 16.86 -35.59
C ASP A 157 10.15 18.13 -34.86
N ILE A 158 9.15 17.96 -33.96
CA ILE A 158 8.57 19.05 -33.16
C ILE A 158 9.41 19.36 -31.92
N CYS A 159 9.80 18.32 -31.17
CA CYS A 159 10.43 18.51 -29.84
C CYS A 159 11.95 18.47 -29.88
N HIS A 160 12.55 17.88 -30.89
CA HIS A 160 13.99 17.55 -30.99
C HIS A 160 14.50 16.71 -29.82
N ILE A 161 13.63 15.88 -29.23
CA ILE A 161 13.95 14.98 -28.13
C ILE A 161 13.58 13.55 -28.60
N PRO A 162 14.50 12.57 -28.50
CA PRO A 162 14.24 11.23 -28.96
C PRO A 162 13.16 10.52 -28.13
N VAL A 163 12.36 9.66 -28.76
CA VAL A 163 11.53 8.69 -28.08
C VAL A 163 12.41 7.48 -27.73
N THR A 164 12.73 7.35 -26.46
CA THR A 164 13.64 6.32 -25.94
C THR A 164 12.95 5.04 -25.53
N GLY A 165 11.62 5.01 -25.55
CA GLY A 165 10.86 3.82 -25.21
C GLY A 165 9.38 3.90 -25.61
N VAL A 166 8.86 2.74 -26.04
CA VAL A 166 7.43 2.50 -26.23
C VAL A 166 7.07 1.24 -25.47
N ILE A 167 6.55 1.40 -24.25
CA ILE A 167 6.29 0.30 -23.33
C ILE A 167 4.89 -0.25 -23.62
N PRO A 168 4.75 -1.54 -23.94
CA PRO A 168 3.45 -2.14 -24.17
C PRO A 168 2.64 -2.20 -22.88
N TYR A 169 1.31 -2.14 -23.02
CA TYR A 169 0.43 -2.44 -21.90
C TYR A 169 0.70 -3.87 -21.42
N THR A 170 1.14 -3.99 -20.19
CA THR A 170 1.45 -5.26 -19.57
C THR A 170 0.63 -5.40 -18.30
N ARG A 171 -0.08 -6.51 -18.19
CA ARG A 171 -0.79 -6.82 -16.95
C ARG A 171 0.21 -7.32 -15.92
N LEU A 172 0.39 -6.54 -14.89
CA LEU A 172 1.26 -6.84 -13.76
C LEU A 172 0.40 -6.93 -12.50
N ASP A 173 0.73 -7.87 -11.64
CA ASP A 173 0.10 -8.01 -10.34
C ASP A 173 1.02 -7.49 -9.24
N ILE A 174 1.34 -6.20 -9.35
CA ILE A 174 2.12 -5.44 -8.37
C ILE A 174 1.14 -4.68 -7.47
N GLU A 175 1.54 -4.44 -6.23
CA GLU A 175 0.73 -3.68 -5.27
C GLU A 175 0.38 -2.29 -5.79
N ASP A 176 -0.89 -1.91 -5.64
CA ASP A 176 -1.37 -0.59 -6.00
C ASP A 176 -0.93 0.44 -4.95
N GLU A 177 -0.59 1.64 -5.40
CA GLU A 177 -0.14 2.72 -4.51
C GLU A 177 -1.29 3.36 -3.73
N ASP A 178 -2.48 3.44 -4.31
CA ASP A 178 -3.64 4.13 -3.74
C ASP A 178 -4.70 3.17 -3.21
N SER A 179 -5.31 3.54 -2.06
CA SER A 179 -6.41 2.81 -1.41
C SER A 179 -7.72 2.78 -2.18
N LEU A 180 -7.79 3.45 -3.34
CA LEU A 180 -8.92 3.47 -4.25
C LEU A 180 -8.65 2.63 -5.50
N SER A 181 -7.94 1.52 -5.35
CA SER A 181 -7.62 0.67 -6.49
C SER A 181 -8.88 0.05 -7.09
N GLU A 182 -8.89 -0.07 -8.41
CA GLU A 182 -9.94 -0.77 -9.18
C GLU A 182 -10.12 -2.24 -8.76
N ARG A 183 -9.19 -2.79 -7.96
CA ARG A 183 -9.28 -4.14 -7.37
C ARG A 183 -10.42 -4.30 -6.37
N ILE A 184 -10.78 -3.20 -5.69
CA ILE A 184 -11.91 -3.21 -4.76
C ILE A 184 -13.24 -3.23 -5.53
N ASP A 185 -13.26 -2.79 -6.79
CA ASP A 185 -14.40 -2.94 -7.67
C ASP A 185 -14.44 -4.36 -8.27
N THR A 186 -15.28 -5.18 -7.69
CA THR A 186 -15.43 -6.63 -7.82
C THR A 186 -15.78 -7.17 -9.21
N SER A 187 -15.66 -6.40 -10.29
CA SER A 187 -16.08 -6.80 -11.63
C SER A 187 -15.04 -7.61 -12.43
N HIS A 188 -13.79 -7.73 -11.97
CA HIS A 188 -12.74 -8.46 -12.70
C HIS A 188 -12.34 -9.75 -12.00
N LYS A 189 -13.25 -10.74 -11.98
CA LYS A 189 -12.87 -12.12 -11.68
C LYS A 189 -11.96 -12.64 -12.78
N SER A 190 -10.68 -12.85 -12.47
CA SER A 190 -9.87 -13.79 -13.25
C SER A 190 -10.58 -15.14 -13.19
N VAL A 191 -10.96 -15.68 -14.35
CA VAL A 191 -11.49 -17.02 -14.47
C VAL A 191 -10.34 -18.00 -14.20
N SER A 192 -10.07 -18.32 -12.92
CA SER A 192 -9.27 -19.48 -12.60
C SER A 192 -10.15 -20.72 -12.80
N THR A 193 -9.67 -21.67 -13.59
CA THR A 193 -10.36 -22.94 -13.87
C THR A 193 -10.34 -23.91 -12.67
N LEU A 194 -9.62 -23.59 -11.60
CA LEU A 194 -9.60 -24.34 -10.35
C LEU A 194 -10.74 -23.92 -9.45
N LYS A 195 -11.50 -24.88 -8.89
CA LYS A 195 -12.54 -24.63 -7.89
C LYS A 195 -11.86 -24.10 -6.63
N LYS A 196 -11.98 -22.79 -6.38
CA LYS A 196 -11.62 -22.20 -5.09
C LYS A 196 -12.45 -22.87 -4.00
N GLN A 197 -11.78 -23.39 -2.97
CA GLN A 197 -12.40 -24.27 -1.97
C GLN A 197 -12.65 -23.57 -0.63
N LEU A 198 -11.83 -22.57 -0.29
CA LEU A 198 -11.98 -21.73 0.89
C LEU A 198 -12.62 -20.40 0.52
N ASP A 199 -13.70 -20.04 1.21
CA ASP A 199 -14.39 -18.75 1.02
C ASP A 199 -14.06 -17.79 2.17
N ILE A 200 -13.32 -16.74 1.88
CA ILE A 200 -12.91 -15.72 2.84
C ILE A 200 -13.58 -14.40 2.48
N VAL A 201 -14.29 -13.82 3.42
CA VAL A 201 -14.97 -12.52 3.26
C VAL A 201 -14.21 -11.46 4.04
N VAL A 202 -13.80 -10.39 3.36
CA VAL A 202 -13.31 -9.16 3.96
C VAL A 202 -14.45 -8.13 3.92
N ILE A 203 -14.79 -7.55 5.07
CA ILE A 203 -15.79 -6.48 5.12
C ILE A 203 -15.23 -5.24 4.47
N ARG A 204 -15.87 -4.76 3.41
CA ARG A 204 -15.49 -3.52 2.71
C ARG A 204 -16.02 -2.32 3.49
N LEU A 205 -15.24 -1.89 4.47
CA LEU A 205 -15.57 -0.69 5.25
C LEU A 205 -15.45 0.58 4.39
N PRO A 206 -16.28 1.62 4.62
CA PRO A 206 -16.18 2.90 3.91
C PRO A 206 -14.80 3.57 4.02
N HIS A 207 -14.17 3.43 5.20
CA HIS A 207 -12.84 3.97 5.47
C HIS A 207 -11.81 2.86 5.68
N ILE A 208 -11.92 1.77 4.91
CA ILE A 208 -10.95 0.67 4.97
C ILE A 208 -9.52 1.21 4.84
N SER A 209 -8.63 0.68 5.66
CA SER A 209 -7.20 0.96 5.60
C SER A 209 -6.41 -0.32 5.37
N ASN A 210 -5.24 -0.17 4.73
CA ASN A 210 -4.29 -1.28 4.57
C ASN A 210 -4.92 -2.53 3.89
N PHE A 211 -5.73 -2.31 2.85
CA PHE A 211 -6.36 -3.41 2.09
C PHE A 211 -5.33 -4.39 1.50
N THR A 212 -4.07 -3.96 1.34
CA THR A 212 -2.95 -4.80 0.93
C THR A 212 -2.63 -5.94 1.90
N ASP A 213 -3.10 -5.88 3.16
CA ASP A 213 -2.96 -6.95 4.14
C ASP A 213 -3.48 -8.31 3.64
N PHE A 214 -4.36 -8.31 2.64
CA PHE A 214 -5.02 -9.53 2.14
C PHE A 214 -4.48 -10.01 0.79
N ASN A 215 -3.49 -9.33 0.21
CA ASN A 215 -2.93 -9.67 -1.09
C ASN A 215 -2.35 -11.10 -1.13
N ALA A 216 -1.72 -11.53 -0.04
CA ALA A 216 -1.19 -12.89 0.06
C ALA A 216 -2.31 -13.94 -0.01
N LEU A 217 -3.45 -13.69 0.62
CA LEU A 217 -4.62 -14.60 0.58
C LEU A 217 -5.31 -14.59 -0.79
N GLU A 218 -5.42 -13.42 -1.44
CA GLU A 218 -6.09 -13.28 -2.74
C GLU A 218 -5.41 -14.09 -3.84
N ARG A 219 -4.08 -14.22 -3.76
CA ARG A 219 -3.25 -14.93 -4.74
C ARG A 219 -3.24 -16.45 -4.58
N MET A 220 -3.75 -16.97 -3.48
CA MET A 220 -3.83 -18.41 -3.28
C MET A 220 -4.92 -19.03 -4.15
N ASP A 221 -4.57 -20.01 -4.97
CA ASP A 221 -5.50 -20.67 -5.88
C ASP A 221 -6.68 -21.33 -5.15
N ILE A 222 -6.46 -21.76 -3.92
CA ILE A 222 -7.48 -22.41 -3.08
C ILE A 222 -8.44 -21.41 -2.44
N VAL A 223 -8.06 -20.12 -2.33
CA VAL A 223 -8.82 -19.09 -1.64
C VAL A 223 -9.73 -18.30 -2.59
N ASN A 224 -10.99 -18.19 -2.26
CA ASN A 224 -11.94 -17.24 -2.83
C ASN A 224 -12.06 -16.04 -1.88
N LEU A 225 -11.21 -15.01 -2.08
CA LEU A 225 -11.31 -13.78 -1.31
C LEU A 225 -12.38 -12.86 -1.92
N ARG A 226 -13.30 -12.38 -1.09
CA ARG A 226 -14.39 -11.47 -1.50
C ARG A 226 -14.45 -10.25 -0.59
N TYR A 227 -14.49 -9.07 -1.17
CA TYR A 227 -14.79 -7.84 -0.45
C TYR A 227 -16.31 -7.61 -0.47
N VAL A 228 -16.92 -7.43 0.70
CA VAL A 228 -18.38 -7.38 0.86
C VAL A 228 -18.78 -6.17 1.70
N ASP A 229 -19.69 -5.35 1.17
CA ASP A 229 -20.26 -4.17 1.83
C ASP A 229 -21.77 -4.30 2.11
N ASN A 230 -22.34 -5.47 1.86
CA ASN A 230 -23.76 -5.77 2.03
C ASN A 230 -23.94 -7.08 2.83
N ALA A 231 -24.78 -7.05 3.86
CA ALA A 231 -25.04 -8.19 4.72
C ALA A 231 -25.52 -9.44 3.97
N ALA A 232 -26.35 -9.27 2.93
CA ALA A 232 -26.85 -10.38 2.13
C ALA A 232 -25.77 -11.11 1.32
N MET A 233 -24.67 -10.42 1.00
CA MET A 233 -23.56 -10.98 0.22
C MET A 233 -22.53 -11.73 1.09
N ILE A 234 -22.61 -11.65 2.41
CA ILE A 234 -21.67 -12.36 3.30
C ILE A 234 -21.83 -13.89 3.12
N GLY A 235 -23.04 -14.39 3.06
CA GLY A 235 -23.30 -15.83 2.89
C GLY A 235 -22.88 -16.64 4.12
N SER A 236 -22.22 -17.78 3.85
CA SER A 236 -21.66 -18.69 4.88
C SER A 236 -20.19 -18.99 4.56
N PRO A 237 -19.28 -18.02 4.74
CA PRO A 237 -17.86 -18.18 4.44
C PRO A 237 -17.17 -19.05 5.50
N ASP A 238 -15.93 -19.42 5.24
CA ASP A 238 -15.05 -20.10 6.21
C ASP A 238 -14.47 -19.12 7.22
N LEU A 239 -14.24 -17.87 6.79
CA LEU A 239 -13.69 -16.80 7.59
C LEU A 239 -14.29 -15.45 7.18
N ILE A 240 -14.60 -14.62 8.17
CA ILE A 240 -14.89 -13.20 7.99
C ILE A 240 -13.74 -12.40 8.59
N ILE A 241 -13.20 -11.45 7.82
CA ILE A 241 -12.17 -10.52 8.28
C ILE A 241 -12.80 -9.12 8.38
N ILE A 242 -12.67 -8.49 9.54
CA ILE A 242 -12.96 -7.07 9.73
C ILE A 242 -11.62 -6.35 9.66
N PRO A 243 -11.36 -5.59 8.58
CA PRO A 243 -10.05 -4.98 8.34
C PRO A 243 -9.79 -3.74 9.20
N GLY A 244 -8.61 -3.15 9.03
CA GLY A 244 -8.30 -1.85 9.59
C GLY A 244 -9.21 -0.74 9.02
N SER A 245 -9.39 0.30 9.82
CA SER A 245 -10.21 1.47 9.46
C SER A 245 -9.48 2.77 9.80
N LYS A 246 -9.73 3.81 9.00
CA LYS A 246 -9.30 5.20 9.29
C LYS A 246 -10.34 5.95 10.13
N ASN A 247 -11.51 5.35 10.35
CA ASN A 247 -12.61 5.90 11.17
C ASN A 247 -13.37 4.72 11.82
N THR A 248 -12.80 4.18 12.87
CA THR A 248 -13.26 2.96 13.53
C THR A 248 -14.70 3.08 14.05
N ILE A 249 -15.01 4.19 14.72
CA ILE A 249 -16.35 4.46 15.29
C ILE A 249 -17.39 4.64 14.17
N GLY A 250 -17.04 5.43 13.15
CA GLY A 250 -17.93 5.67 12.01
C GLY A 250 -18.24 4.39 11.23
N ASP A 251 -17.23 3.56 10.99
CA ASP A 251 -17.38 2.31 10.26
C ASP A 251 -18.15 1.25 11.06
N LEU A 252 -17.99 1.18 12.39
CA LEU A 252 -18.80 0.30 13.22
C LEU A 252 -20.27 0.71 13.21
N LYS A 253 -20.57 2.03 13.29
CA LYS A 253 -21.95 2.53 13.14
C LYS A 253 -22.52 2.19 11.76
N TRP A 254 -21.71 2.33 10.71
CA TRP A 254 -22.10 1.95 9.35
C TRP A 254 -22.41 0.44 9.25
N MET A 255 -21.60 -0.44 9.84
CA MET A 255 -21.86 -1.88 9.88
C MET A 255 -23.18 -2.21 10.59
N ARG A 256 -23.50 -1.51 11.67
CA ARG A 256 -24.79 -1.64 12.38
C ARG A 256 -25.96 -1.21 11.53
N TYR A 257 -25.85 -0.05 10.91
CA TYR A 257 -26.90 0.50 10.06
C TYR A 257 -27.21 -0.44 8.87
N ASN A 258 -26.17 -1.02 8.27
CA ASN A 258 -26.30 -1.92 7.12
C ASN A 258 -26.48 -3.41 7.52
N GLN A 259 -26.78 -3.71 8.77
CA GLN A 259 -27.06 -5.07 9.30
C GLN A 259 -25.88 -6.05 9.16
N ILE A 260 -24.68 -5.55 8.86
CA ILE A 260 -23.47 -6.36 8.69
C ILE A 260 -23.05 -6.98 10.03
N GLU A 261 -23.05 -6.20 11.12
CA GLU A 261 -22.76 -6.71 12.47
C GLU A 261 -23.70 -7.87 12.84
N ALA A 262 -25.01 -7.73 12.63
CA ALA A 262 -25.98 -8.76 12.91
C ALA A 262 -25.74 -10.05 12.08
N GLN A 263 -25.33 -9.90 10.83
CA GLN A 263 -25.01 -11.04 9.98
C GLN A 263 -23.71 -11.74 10.42
N ILE A 264 -22.68 -10.99 10.82
CA ILE A 264 -21.44 -11.56 11.40
C ILE A 264 -21.76 -12.38 12.65
N ILE A 265 -22.60 -11.87 13.57
CA ILE A 265 -23.03 -12.59 14.77
C ILE A 265 -23.80 -13.86 14.40
N ARG A 266 -24.63 -13.81 13.34
CA ARG A 266 -25.33 -15.00 12.84
C ARG A 266 -24.35 -16.05 12.30
N CYS A 267 -23.36 -15.64 11.52
CA CYS A 267 -22.32 -16.51 10.99
C CYS A 267 -21.51 -17.17 12.12
N LEU A 268 -21.16 -16.42 13.17
CA LEU A 268 -20.48 -16.97 14.34
C LEU A 268 -21.27 -18.09 15.03
N ARG A 269 -22.61 -17.98 15.08
CA ARG A 269 -23.49 -19.06 15.62
C ARG A 269 -23.52 -20.31 14.73
N GLN A 270 -23.04 -20.20 13.51
CA GLN A 270 -22.87 -21.28 12.53
C GLN A 270 -21.40 -21.69 12.42
N ASP A 271 -20.61 -21.43 13.45
CA ASP A 271 -19.19 -21.77 13.55
C ASP A 271 -18.24 -21.04 12.59
N VAL A 272 -18.68 -20.03 11.86
CA VAL A 272 -17.77 -19.22 11.02
C VAL A 272 -16.72 -18.54 11.89
N LEU A 273 -15.46 -18.47 11.41
CA LEU A 273 -14.40 -17.76 12.09
C LEU A 273 -14.48 -16.26 11.82
N VAL A 274 -14.07 -15.45 12.79
CA VAL A 274 -13.96 -13.99 12.64
C VAL A 274 -12.59 -13.53 13.10
N LEU A 275 -11.90 -12.76 12.25
CA LEU A 275 -10.62 -12.12 12.54
C LEU A 275 -10.77 -10.61 12.41
N GLY A 276 -10.39 -9.86 13.45
CA GLY A 276 -10.30 -8.40 13.41
C GLY A 276 -8.85 -7.95 13.30
N ILE A 277 -8.57 -7.00 12.40
CA ILE A 277 -7.23 -6.40 12.25
C ILE A 277 -7.32 -4.92 12.60
N CYS A 278 -6.48 -4.44 13.51
CA CYS A 278 -6.35 -3.04 13.92
C CYS A 278 -7.73 -2.43 14.30
N GLY A 279 -8.30 -1.52 13.48
CA GLY A 279 -9.65 -1.00 13.71
C GLY A 279 -10.72 -2.09 13.82
N GLY A 280 -10.61 -3.15 13.02
CA GLY A 280 -11.49 -4.31 13.11
C GLY A 280 -11.37 -5.06 14.44
N TYR A 281 -10.16 -5.19 14.99
CA TYR A 281 -9.95 -5.74 16.32
C TYR A 281 -10.60 -4.88 17.40
N GLN A 282 -10.45 -3.56 17.32
CA GLN A 282 -11.10 -2.61 18.23
C GLN A 282 -12.64 -2.73 18.18
N MET A 283 -13.21 -2.88 16.98
CA MET A 283 -14.66 -3.05 16.79
C MET A 283 -15.20 -4.32 17.44
N LEU A 284 -14.40 -5.40 17.49
CA LEU A 284 -14.79 -6.67 18.11
C LEU A 284 -14.85 -6.58 19.65
N GLY A 285 -14.27 -5.58 20.27
CA GLY A 285 -14.22 -5.38 21.72
C GLY A 285 -15.57 -5.05 22.37
N ASP A 286 -15.53 -4.86 23.71
CA ASP A 286 -16.70 -4.47 24.51
C ASP A 286 -17.04 -2.98 24.34
N VAL A 287 -16.00 -2.12 24.34
CA VAL A 287 -16.15 -0.65 24.34
C VAL A 287 -15.01 -0.02 23.54
N ILE A 288 -15.38 1.01 22.76
CA ILE A 288 -14.44 1.94 22.13
C ILE A 288 -14.68 3.32 22.75
N ASP A 289 -13.70 3.85 23.46
CA ASP A 289 -13.74 5.15 24.12
C ASP A 289 -12.85 6.16 23.40
N ASP A 290 -13.48 7.17 22.79
CA ASP A 290 -12.80 8.29 22.13
C ASP A 290 -13.05 9.63 22.88
N SER A 291 -13.02 9.59 24.18
CA SER A 291 -13.17 10.80 25.01
C SER A 291 -12.12 11.88 24.71
N CYS A 292 -10.99 11.50 24.08
CA CYS A 292 -9.95 12.45 23.65
C CYS A 292 -10.24 13.13 22.32
N ASN A 293 -11.32 12.76 21.61
CA ASN A 293 -11.70 13.28 20.29
C ASN A 293 -10.60 13.09 19.23
N ALA A 294 -10.13 11.86 19.12
CA ALA A 294 -9.18 11.45 18.09
C ALA A 294 -9.86 11.19 16.73
N GLU A 295 -11.09 10.65 16.75
CA GLU A 295 -11.93 10.43 15.58
C GLU A 295 -13.25 11.25 15.68
N THR A 296 -14.16 10.86 16.58
CA THR A 296 -15.52 11.43 16.68
C THR A 296 -15.84 12.05 18.03
N GLY A 297 -15.02 11.79 19.05
CA GLY A 297 -15.24 12.24 20.43
C GLY A 297 -16.31 11.45 21.19
N GLU A 298 -16.71 10.28 20.68
CA GLU A 298 -17.79 9.48 21.27
C GLU A 298 -17.24 8.22 21.92
N THR A 299 -17.94 7.76 22.95
CA THR A 299 -17.76 6.42 23.52
C THR A 299 -18.91 5.55 23.08
N ILE A 300 -18.62 4.43 22.42
CA ILE A 300 -19.63 3.52 21.92
C ILE A 300 -19.38 2.06 22.38
N PRO A 301 -20.40 1.25 22.56
CA PRO A 301 -20.20 -0.19 22.72
C PRO A 301 -19.61 -0.77 21.44
N GLY A 302 -18.62 -1.68 21.58
CA GLY A 302 -18.14 -2.51 20.50
C GLY A 302 -19.13 -3.62 20.16
N MET A 303 -18.68 -4.64 19.44
CA MET A 303 -19.51 -5.82 19.11
C MET A 303 -19.65 -6.81 20.29
N GLY A 304 -18.84 -6.66 21.36
CA GLY A 304 -18.87 -7.51 22.56
C GLY A 304 -18.41 -8.96 22.31
N LEU A 305 -17.66 -9.21 21.25
CA LEU A 305 -17.18 -10.53 20.86
C LEU A 305 -15.86 -10.90 21.52
N LEU A 306 -15.02 -9.90 21.81
CA LEU A 306 -13.77 -10.01 22.55
C LEU A 306 -13.84 -9.21 23.85
N PRO A 307 -13.25 -9.69 24.97
CA PRO A 307 -13.25 -9.01 26.26
C PRO A 307 -12.19 -7.88 26.28
N VAL A 308 -12.35 -6.90 25.43
CA VAL A 308 -11.39 -5.83 25.14
C VAL A 308 -12.04 -4.47 25.28
N VAL A 309 -11.36 -3.56 25.96
CA VAL A 309 -11.72 -2.15 26.02
C VAL A 309 -10.64 -1.34 25.33
N THR A 310 -11.02 -0.59 24.31
CA THR A 310 -10.09 0.29 23.56
C THR A 310 -10.33 1.74 24.00
N THR A 311 -9.27 2.42 24.38
CA THR A 311 -9.27 3.86 24.64
C THR A 311 -8.39 4.57 23.62
N PHE A 312 -8.95 5.49 22.86
CA PHE A 312 -8.20 6.28 21.88
C PHE A 312 -7.29 7.29 22.56
N SER A 313 -6.15 7.52 21.95
CA SER A 313 -5.22 8.59 22.33
C SER A 313 -4.86 9.43 21.10
N ARG A 314 -4.42 10.68 21.32
CA ARG A 314 -3.95 11.53 20.23
C ARG A 314 -2.58 11.14 19.70
N ASN A 315 -1.88 10.29 20.43
CA ASN A 315 -0.58 9.79 20.04
C ASN A 315 -0.76 8.56 19.15
N LYS A 316 -0.21 8.62 17.96
CA LYS A 316 -0.24 7.51 17.02
C LYS A 316 0.91 6.55 17.30
N HIS A 317 0.58 5.31 17.63
CA HIS A 317 1.56 4.23 17.70
C HIS A 317 1.92 3.77 16.29
N ARG A 318 3.21 3.67 15.98
CA ARG A 318 3.69 3.16 14.70
C ARG A 318 5.01 2.43 14.92
N THR A 319 5.01 1.13 14.66
CA THR A 319 6.21 0.31 14.82
C THR A 319 6.16 -0.92 13.92
N ARG A 320 7.32 -1.48 13.62
CA ARG A 320 7.43 -2.84 13.08
C ARG A 320 7.54 -3.83 14.24
N VAL A 321 6.87 -4.97 14.07
CA VAL A 321 6.82 -6.02 15.08
C VAL A 321 7.10 -7.38 14.48
N GLU A 322 7.72 -8.23 15.28
CA GLU A 322 7.89 -9.65 15.02
C GLU A 322 7.66 -10.45 16.31
N GLY A 323 7.22 -11.68 16.20
CA GLY A 323 6.94 -12.48 17.38
C GLY A 323 6.42 -13.86 17.06
N ILE A 324 5.75 -14.43 18.02
CA ILE A 324 5.17 -15.77 17.92
C ILE A 324 3.72 -15.77 18.43
N ILE A 325 2.89 -16.58 17.80
CA ILE A 325 1.51 -16.80 18.25
C ILE A 325 1.53 -17.53 19.60
N CYS A 326 0.79 -16.98 20.57
CA CYS A 326 0.66 -17.55 21.89
C CYS A 326 0.01 -18.93 21.86
N ASN A 327 0.08 -19.65 22.99
CA ASN A 327 -0.59 -20.95 23.12
C ASN A 327 -2.11 -20.78 23.03
N GLN A 328 -2.68 -21.24 21.94
CA GLN A 328 -4.12 -21.11 21.63
C GLN A 328 -4.84 -22.43 21.87
N SER A 329 -6.14 -22.35 22.11
CA SER A 329 -7.03 -23.50 22.22
C SER A 329 -8.05 -23.54 21.06
N GLY A 330 -8.74 -24.66 20.92
CA GLY A 330 -9.74 -24.83 19.87
C GLY A 330 -9.14 -24.74 18.47
N ILE A 331 -9.83 -24.08 17.56
CA ILE A 331 -9.43 -24.01 16.13
C ILE A 331 -8.09 -23.28 15.96
N TRP A 332 -7.83 -22.24 16.74
CA TRP A 332 -6.62 -21.43 16.64
C TRP A 332 -5.35 -22.15 17.12
N SER A 333 -5.49 -23.32 17.75
CA SER A 333 -4.35 -24.13 18.22
C SER A 333 -3.36 -24.50 17.10
N GLY A 334 -3.82 -24.58 15.86
CA GLY A 334 -2.98 -24.81 14.69
C GLY A 334 -1.95 -23.72 14.43
N LEU A 335 -2.14 -22.53 15.02
CA LEU A 335 -1.23 -21.40 14.89
C LEU A 335 -0.24 -21.28 16.06
N THR A 336 -0.41 -22.04 17.13
CA THR A 336 0.44 -21.96 18.33
C THR A 336 1.92 -22.12 17.99
N GLY A 337 2.74 -21.17 18.48
CA GLY A 337 4.19 -21.16 18.28
C GLY A 337 4.66 -20.76 16.89
N LYS A 338 3.74 -20.43 15.97
CA LYS A 338 4.10 -19.95 14.64
C LYS A 338 4.64 -18.53 14.67
N VAL A 339 5.64 -18.27 13.83
CA VAL A 339 6.23 -16.95 13.67
C VAL A 339 5.18 -16.03 13.03
N CYS A 340 5.03 -14.84 13.59
CA CYS A 340 4.19 -13.77 13.07
C CYS A 340 4.97 -12.46 13.05
N GLY A 341 4.51 -11.50 12.28
CA GLY A 341 5.13 -10.19 12.19
C GLY A 341 4.38 -9.28 11.25
N GLY A 342 4.82 -8.01 11.21
CA GLY A 342 4.18 -7.00 10.42
C GLY A 342 4.47 -5.62 10.97
N TYR A 343 3.45 -4.77 10.96
CA TYR A 343 3.57 -3.44 11.56
C TYR A 343 2.26 -3.04 12.25
N GLU A 344 2.39 -2.22 13.26
CA GLU A 344 1.26 -1.60 13.96
C GLU A 344 1.16 -0.14 13.61
N ILE A 345 -0.06 0.33 13.39
CA ILE A 345 -0.36 1.74 13.10
C ILE A 345 -1.76 2.11 13.61
N HIS A 346 -1.87 2.50 14.87
CA HIS A 346 -3.15 2.78 15.51
C HIS A 346 -3.07 3.96 16.49
N MET A 347 -4.23 4.50 16.88
CA MET A 347 -4.38 5.61 17.82
C MET A 347 -5.06 5.20 19.14
N GLY A 348 -5.26 3.93 19.37
CA GLY A 348 -5.91 3.42 20.58
C GLY A 348 -5.04 2.40 21.29
N GLU A 349 -5.21 2.33 22.60
CA GLU A 349 -4.67 1.26 23.44
C GLU A 349 -5.81 0.33 23.85
N SER A 350 -5.61 -0.97 23.65
CA SER A 350 -6.58 -1.99 24.01
C SER A 350 -6.14 -2.75 25.23
N VAL A 351 -7.00 -2.75 26.25
CA VAL A 351 -6.79 -3.54 27.48
C VAL A 351 -7.64 -4.80 27.38
N VAL A 352 -6.97 -5.96 27.45
CA VAL A 352 -7.60 -7.27 27.42
C VAL A 352 -7.95 -7.66 28.86
N LYS A 353 -9.21 -8.02 29.09
CA LYS A 353 -9.71 -8.41 30.42
C LYS A 353 -9.41 -9.87 30.81
N THR A 354 -8.77 -10.61 29.92
CA THR A 354 -8.42 -12.04 30.11
C THR A 354 -6.98 -12.29 29.69
N ASP A 355 -6.39 -13.41 30.12
CA ASP A 355 -4.97 -13.73 29.84
C ASP A 355 -4.73 -14.39 28.45
N VAL A 356 -5.71 -14.42 27.56
CA VAL A 356 -5.57 -15.09 26.25
C VAL A 356 -5.21 -14.07 25.18
N ALA A 357 -3.92 -13.71 25.10
CA ALA A 357 -3.39 -12.91 24.02
C ALA A 357 -3.29 -13.73 22.72
N PHE A 358 -3.37 -13.04 21.57
CA PHE A 358 -3.18 -13.68 20.28
C PHE A 358 -1.69 -13.98 20.02
N ALA A 359 -0.82 -13.01 20.23
CA ALA A 359 0.61 -13.15 20.01
C ALA A 359 1.44 -12.50 21.13
N LYS A 360 2.67 -12.99 21.28
CA LYS A 360 3.75 -12.28 21.99
C LYS A 360 4.67 -11.69 20.94
N ILE A 361 4.76 -10.37 20.91
CA ILE A 361 5.49 -9.63 19.88
C ILE A 361 6.58 -8.77 20.49
N ARG A 362 7.57 -8.43 19.66
CA ARG A 362 8.69 -7.54 19.98
C ARG A 362 8.71 -6.41 18.95
N ASN A 363 8.79 -5.19 19.41
CA ASN A 363 9.08 -4.02 18.57
C ASN A 363 10.52 -4.11 18.06
N THR A 364 10.72 -4.00 16.75
CA THR A 364 12.06 -4.15 16.13
C THR A 364 12.95 -2.91 16.29
N VAL A 365 12.45 -1.81 16.87
CA VAL A 365 13.20 -0.55 17.05
C VAL A 365 13.79 -0.45 18.46
N ASP A 366 12.95 -0.64 19.48
CA ASP A 366 13.33 -0.53 20.90
C ASP A 366 13.44 -1.89 21.62
N GLU A 367 13.17 -2.97 20.89
CA GLU A 367 13.19 -4.36 21.35
C GLU A 367 12.23 -4.67 22.51
N LEU A 368 11.26 -3.81 22.76
CA LEU A 368 10.27 -4.00 23.82
C LEU A 368 9.33 -5.15 23.46
N GLU A 369 9.19 -6.11 24.40
CA GLU A 369 8.24 -7.22 24.25
C GLU A 369 6.91 -6.91 24.92
N TYR A 370 5.81 -7.26 24.27
CA TYR A 370 4.47 -7.13 24.82
C TYR A 370 3.50 -8.13 24.20
N MET A 371 2.31 -8.23 24.78
CA MET A 371 1.25 -9.09 24.28
C MET A 371 0.36 -8.30 23.34
N ASP A 372 0.03 -8.88 22.16
CA ASP A 372 -0.88 -8.32 21.18
C ASP A 372 -2.11 -9.18 21.02
N GLY A 373 -3.23 -8.49 20.79
CA GLY A 373 -4.47 -9.10 20.38
C GLY A 373 -5.19 -9.89 21.46
N CYS A 374 -6.24 -10.58 21.05
CA CYS A 374 -7.06 -11.41 21.93
C CYS A 374 -7.76 -12.53 21.15
N VAL A 375 -7.99 -13.67 21.79
CA VAL A 375 -8.74 -14.79 21.22
C VAL A 375 -9.85 -15.24 22.18
N ARG A 376 -11.06 -15.45 21.62
CA ARG A 376 -12.20 -16.00 22.33
C ARG A 376 -13.07 -16.86 21.41
N GLY A 377 -13.05 -18.19 21.61
CA GLY A 377 -13.79 -19.12 20.76
C GLY A 377 -13.37 -19.01 19.29
N ASN A 378 -14.31 -18.72 18.40
CA ASN A 378 -14.08 -18.57 16.97
C ASN A 378 -13.67 -17.14 16.56
N VAL A 379 -13.41 -16.25 17.51
CA VAL A 379 -13.04 -14.85 17.25
C VAL A 379 -11.62 -14.60 17.68
N ALA A 380 -10.84 -13.99 16.81
CA ALA A 380 -9.50 -13.50 17.09
C ALA A 380 -9.34 -12.05 16.64
N GLY A 381 -8.43 -11.33 17.26
CA GLY A 381 -8.08 -9.97 16.84
C GLY A 381 -6.64 -9.65 17.15
N THR A 382 -6.02 -8.79 16.33
CA THR A 382 -4.62 -8.36 16.43
C THR A 382 -4.48 -6.92 15.91
N TYR A 383 -3.48 -6.20 16.38
CA TYR A 383 -3.09 -4.92 15.79
C TYR A 383 -2.17 -5.06 14.59
N MET A 384 -1.59 -6.23 14.35
CA MET A 384 -0.62 -6.45 13.29
C MET A 384 -1.25 -6.35 11.90
N HIS A 385 -0.83 -5.35 11.13
CA HIS A 385 -0.99 -5.30 9.69
C HIS A 385 0.11 -6.11 8.99
N GLY A 386 -0.19 -6.65 7.79
CA GLY A 386 0.77 -7.45 7.04
C GLY A 386 1.05 -8.83 7.63
N ILE A 387 0.24 -9.32 8.58
CA ILE A 387 0.46 -10.62 9.22
C ILE A 387 0.46 -11.78 8.23
N PHE A 388 -0.30 -11.68 7.13
CA PHE A 388 -0.34 -12.69 6.07
C PHE A 388 0.86 -12.62 5.12
N ASP A 389 1.68 -11.58 5.19
CA ASP A 389 2.93 -11.48 4.41
C ASP A 389 4.02 -12.38 4.99
N VAL A 390 3.89 -12.80 6.26
CA VAL A 390 4.75 -13.80 6.88
C VAL A 390 4.34 -15.19 6.39
N GLN A 391 5.17 -15.78 5.53
CA GLN A 391 4.86 -17.03 4.85
C GLN A 391 4.46 -18.15 5.83
N GLU A 392 5.22 -18.36 6.90
CA GLU A 392 4.94 -19.42 7.88
C GLU A 392 3.57 -19.24 8.54
N PHE A 393 3.20 -18.00 8.87
CA PHE A 393 1.89 -17.69 9.43
C PHE A 393 0.80 -17.96 8.40
N CYS A 394 0.94 -17.42 7.20
CA CYS A 394 -0.05 -17.52 6.13
C CYS A 394 -0.33 -18.99 5.76
N ASP A 395 0.71 -19.78 5.56
CA ASP A 395 0.57 -21.20 5.24
C ASP A 395 -0.11 -21.98 6.36
N SER A 396 0.31 -21.74 7.61
CA SER A 396 -0.31 -22.40 8.78
C SER A 396 -1.76 -21.99 8.98
N PHE A 397 -2.09 -20.74 8.67
CA PHE A 397 -3.45 -20.21 8.74
C PHE A 397 -4.37 -20.87 7.70
N ILE A 398 -3.91 -20.99 6.47
CA ILE A 398 -4.64 -21.66 5.41
C ILE A 398 -4.74 -23.18 5.67
N GLU A 399 -3.66 -23.82 6.15
CA GLU A 399 -3.71 -25.23 6.55
C GLU A 399 -4.77 -25.46 7.65
N MET A 400 -4.84 -24.59 8.64
CA MET A 400 -5.85 -24.63 9.70
C MET A 400 -7.28 -24.56 9.12
N LEU A 401 -7.54 -23.67 8.16
CA LEU A 401 -8.84 -23.56 7.50
C LEU A 401 -9.14 -24.79 6.64
N CYS A 402 -8.18 -25.29 5.88
CA CYS A 402 -8.31 -26.51 5.07
C CYS A 402 -8.64 -27.72 5.94
N LYS A 403 -7.90 -27.91 7.04
CA LYS A 403 -8.14 -29.01 7.99
C LYS A 403 -9.55 -28.96 8.57
N ARG A 404 -10.04 -27.77 8.89
CA ARG A 404 -11.41 -27.58 9.38
C ARG A 404 -12.46 -27.99 8.34
N ARG A 405 -12.22 -27.70 7.06
CA ARG A 405 -13.12 -28.05 5.94
C ARG A 405 -12.94 -29.49 5.43
N GLY A 406 -11.94 -30.23 5.94
CA GLY A 406 -11.60 -31.55 5.43
C GLY A 406 -11.02 -31.54 4.02
N ILE A 407 -10.33 -30.46 3.65
CA ILE A 407 -9.68 -30.29 2.36
C ILE A 407 -8.23 -30.79 2.50
N SER A 408 -7.80 -31.73 1.63
CA SER A 408 -6.41 -32.11 1.54
C SER A 408 -5.64 -31.10 0.71
N GLN A 409 -4.51 -30.61 1.24
CA GLN A 409 -3.68 -29.63 0.59
C GLN A 409 -2.55 -30.35 -0.18
N ASP A 410 -2.67 -30.44 -1.50
CA ASP A 410 -1.65 -31.03 -2.39
C ASP A 410 -0.84 -29.97 -3.17
N SER A 411 -0.86 -28.69 -2.75
CA SER A 411 -0.25 -27.61 -3.52
C SER A 411 1.02 -27.06 -2.87
N THR A 412 2.11 -27.08 -3.62
CA THR A 412 3.30 -26.27 -3.37
C THR A 412 2.92 -24.80 -3.53
N HIS A 413 2.74 -24.07 -2.44
CA HIS A 413 2.53 -22.64 -2.50
C HIS A 413 3.82 -21.93 -2.85
N ILE A 414 3.79 -21.11 -3.90
CA ILE A 414 4.87 -20.17 -4.18
C ILE A 414 4.80 -19.10 -3.08
N SER A 415 5.94 -18.87 -2.41
CA SER A 415 6.05 -17.79 -1.42
C SER A 415 5.59 -16.47 -2.03
N TYR A 416 4.83 -15.67 -1.25
CA TYR A 416 4.41 -14.33 -1.66
C TYR A 416 5.58 -13.48 -2.16
N ASP A 417 6.72 -13.54 -1.45
CA ASP A 417 7.93 -12.83 -1.84
C ASP A 417 8.49 -13.32 -3.20
N MET A 418 8.49 -14.62 -3.45
CA MET A 418 8.91 -15.17 -4.75
C MET A 418 7.95 -14.76 -5.88
N TYR A 419 6.66 -14.74 -5.61
CA TYR A 419 5.66 -14.27 -6.58
C TYR A 419 5.87 -12.79 -6.91
N LYS A 420 6.00 -11.96 -5.89
CA LYS A 420 6.26 -10.52 -6.00
C LYS A 420 7.53 -10.27 -6.82
N GLN A 421 8.59 -11.01 -6.50
CA GLN A 421 9.85 -10.97 -7.24
C GLN A 421 9.67 -11.30 -8.73
N ALA A 422 8.91 -12.34 -9.05
CA ALA A 422 8.64 -12.72 -10.43
C ALA A 422 7.87 -11.66 -11.22
N GLU A 423 6.92 -10.97 -10.59
CA GLU A 423 6.19 -9.85 -11.23
C GLU A 423 7.09 -8.63 -11.46
N TYR A 424 8.03 -8.34 -10.55
CA TYR A 424 9.03 -7.29 -10.75
C TYR A 424 10.04 -7.65 -11.85
N ASP A 425 10.50 -8.88 -11.90
CA ASP A 425 11.39 -9.36 -12.96
C ASP A 425 10.70 -9.27 -14.33
N LYS A 426 9.43 -9.64 -14.41
CA LYS A 426 8.61 -9.48 -15.61
C LYS A 426 8.50 -8.01 -16.04
N LEU A 427 8.27 -7.08 -15.09
CA LEU A 427 8.27 -5.65 -15.38
C LEU A 427 9.63 -5.19 -15.91
N ALA A 428 10.71 -5.59 -15.26
CA ALA A 428 12.07 -5.25 -15.67
C ALA A 428 12.39 -5.75 -17.08
N ASP A 429 11.99 -6.97 -17.42
CA ASP A 429 12.19 -7.54 -18.76
C ASP A 429 11.39 -6.82 -19.83
N VAL A 430 10.15 -6.44 -19.54
CA VAL A 430 9.33 -5.62 -20.45
C VAL A 430 9.99 -4.26 -20.70
N ILE A 431 10.50 -3.62 -19.67
CA ILE A 431 11.20 -2.32 -19.80
C ILE A 431 12.47 -2.48 -20.62
N ARG A 432 13.33 -3.44 -20.30
CA ARG A 432 14.58 -3.70 -21.04
C ARG A 432 14.34 -3.99 -22.53
N ALA A 433 13.29 -4.73 -22.85
CA ALA A 433 12.96 -5.09 -24.22
C ALA A 433 12.38 -3.92 -25.05
N ASN A 434 11.87 -2.86 -24.41
CA ASN A 434 11.10 -1.79 -25.07
C ASN A 434 11.66 -0.38 -24.84
N MET A 435 12.79 -0.26 -24.16
CA MET A 435 13.52 1.00 -23.98
C MET A 435 14.93 0.89 -24.56
N ASP A 436 15.45 2.02 -25.01
CA ASP A 436 16.84 2.17 -25.42
C ASP A 436 17.74 2.24 -24.18
N MET A 437 18.06 1.06 -23.62
CA MET A 437 18.82 0.96 -22.38
C MET A 437 20.26 1.47 -22.54
N ASP A 438 20.86 1.34 -23.74
CA ASP A 438 22.21 1.83 -24.00
C ASP A 438 22.25 3.35 -23.94
N TYR A 439 21.27 4.00 -24.56
CA TYR A 439 21.12 5.44 -24.47
C TYR A 439 20.88 5.90 -23.02
N ILE A 440 20.00 5.23 -22.28
CA ILE A 440 19.69 5.56 -20.89
C ILE A 440 20.96 5.41 -20.03
N CYS A 441 21.72 4.33 -20.19
CA CYS A 441 22.98 4.15 -19.46
C CYS A 441 23.98 5.30 -19.72
N LEU A 442 24.05 5.79 -20.94
CA LEU A 442 24.89 6.93 -21.28
C LEU A 442 24.46 8.23 -20.57
N LEU A 443 23.16 8.41 -20.27
CA LEU A 443 22.67 9.63 -19.63
C LEU A 443 23.22 9.84 -18.22
N TYR A 444 23.48 8.79 -17.45
CA TYR A 444 24.01 8.90 -16.09
C TYR A 444 25.50 8.55 -15.97
N THR A 445 26.10 7.99 -17.02
CA THR A 445 27.54 7.71 -17.05
C THR A 445 28.35 8.78 -17.79
N SER A 446 27.68 9.65 -18.56
CA SER A 446 28.34 10.77 -19.21
C SER A 446 28.74 11.82 -18.19
N PRO A 447 29.97 12.41 -18.30
CA PRO A 447 30.35 13.50 -17.44
C PRO A 447 29.38 14.67 -17.56
N SER A 448 29.03 15.26 -16.41
CA SER A 448 28.18 16.46 -16.37
C SER A 448 28.74 17.54 -17.25
N PRO A 449 27.93 18.36 -17.95
CA PRO A 449 28.42 19.52 -18.72
C PRO A 449 29.18 20.55 -17.89
N ARG A 450 29.46 20.27 -16.63
CA ARG A 450 30.23 21.15 -15.71
C ARG A 450 31.72 20.84 -15.63
N ASP A 451 32.19 19.78 -16.28
CA ASP A 451 33.63 19.43 -16.36
C ASP A 451 34.29 20.04 -17.61
#